data_da3af69833b12230351fd628fdf2dfb7
#
_entry.id   da3af69833b12230351fd628fdf2dfb7
#
_cell.length_a   1.000
_cell.length_b   1.000
_cell.length_c   1.000
_cell.angle_alpha   90.00
_cell.angle_beta   90.00
_cell.angle_gamma   90.00
#
_symmetry.space_group_name_H-M   'P 1'
#
loop_
_entity.id
_entity.type
_entity.pdbx_description
1 polymer ?
#
loop_
_entity_poly.entity_id
_entity_poly.type
_entity_poly.pdbx_seq_one_letter_code
_entity_poly.pdbx_strand_id
1 'polypeptide(L)'
;MKRSKSFKKIIVSLIVIGAVSIAVTQSSFYRRISQSQRLFNQIYNQIFSTYLHELNPEEFTKATINSITANLDPYTSYMVEEEQHQMNILSKGKYGGVGIQLSYRNQQMIVIAPMDGGPAQTAGILSGDIILKVDDAFVKDMTFNDAAAKIRGLKGSEVVLTIKRYGEDDPIDYKLIRSDIKVKDITYSGMVSPTTGYIRLNRFSRNTTSEINQAFEVLIDNDVKEVIIDLRDNGGGLLTAAVNMIDMLIEKGQTIVSTKGRMKESNRSF
;
A
#
# COMPACT_ATOMS: atom_id res chain seq x y z
N MET A 1 -23.81 21.11 60.90
CA MET A 1 -23.52 19.85 60.20
C MET A 1 -24.56 19.36 59.18
N LYS A 2 -25.71 20.06 59.00
CA LYS A 2 -26.77 19.64 58.00
C LYS A 2 -26.55 20.10 56.54
N ARG A 3 -25.76 21.18 56.29
CA ARG A 3 -25.52 21.73 54.94
C ARG A 3 -24.69 20.83 53.98
N SER A 4 -23.80 19.99 54.50
CA SER A 4 -22.92 19.11 53.71
C SER A 4 -23.65 17.97 53.01
N LYS A 5 -24.71 17.42 53.62
CA LYS A 5 -25.50 16.32 53.06
C LYS A 5 -26.37 16.75 51.86
N SER A 6 -26.89 17.97 51.88
CA SER A 6 -27.70 18.51 50.78
C SER A 6 -26.86 18.81 49.54
N PHE A 7 -25.65 19.37 49.72
CA PHE A 7 -24.71 19.65 48.64
C PHE A 7 -24.25 18.41 47.93
N LYS A 8 -23.92 17.33 48.68
CA LYS A 8 -23.59 16.01 48.10
C LYS A 8 -24.73 15.42 47.28
N LYS A 9 -25.98 15.56 47.71
CA LYS A 9 -27.15 15.09 46.95
C LYS A 9 -27.32 15.85 45.63
N ILE A 10 -27.09 17.18 45.62
CA ILE A 10 -27.17 17.99 44.41
C ILE A 10 -26.10 17.58 43.40
N ILE A 11 -24.84 17.35 43.84
CA ILE A 11 -23.75 16.90 42.97
C ILE A 11 -24.07 15.51 42.38
N VAL A 12 -24.56 14.58 43.19
CA VAL A 12 -24.93 13.23 42.70
C VAL A 12 -26.06 13.32 41.68
N SER A 13 -27.10 14.18 41.94
CA SER A 13 -28.19 14.39 40.96
C SER A 13 -27.68 14.97 39.65
N LEU A 14 -26.75 15.93 39.66
CA LEU A 14 -26.18 16.51 38.44
C LEU A 14 -25.35 15.49 37.66
N ILE A 15 -24.59 14.61 38.36
CA ILE A 15 -23.84 13.54 37.73
C ILE A 15 -24.78 12.52 37.07
N VAL A 16 -25.86 12.15 37.76
CA VAL A 16 -26.85 11.19 37.23
C VAL A 16 -27.58 11.80 36.01
N ILE A 17 -27.98 13.07 36.06
CA ILE A 17 -28.61 13.75 34.94
C ILE A 17 -27.63 13.84 33.74
N GLY A 18 -26.38 14.16 33.99
CA GLY A 18 -25.32 14.17 32.96
C GLY A 18 -25.13 12.78 32.32
N ALA A 19 -25.03 11.73 33.12
CA ALA A 19 -24.89 10.36 32.65
C ALA A 19 -26.13 9.89 31.83
N VAL A 20 -27.34 10.22 32.27
CA VAL A 20 -28.58 9.91 31.54
C VAL A 20 -28.64 10.69 30.22
N SER A 21 -28.24 11.95 30.20
CA SER A 21 -28.21 12.76 28.97
C SER A 21 -27.23 12.21 27.94
N ILE A 22 -26.05 11.77 28.38
CA ILE A 22 -25.07 11.12 27.51
C ILE A 22 -25.60 9.79 26.97
N ALA A 23 -26.23 8.97 27.81
CA ALA A 23 -26.82 7.69 27.41
C ALA A 23 -27.96 7.87 26.39
N VAL A 24 -28.81 8.89 26.54
CA VAL A 24 -29.90 9.20 25.61
C VAL A 24 -29.38 9.68 24.26
N THR A 25 -28.36 10.55 24.23
CA THR A 25 -27.74 11.00 22.96
C THR A 25 -27.07 9.87 22.22
N GLN A 26 -26.36 9.01 22.93
CA GLN A 26 -25.71 7.83 22.34
C GLN A 26 -26.74 6.84 21.79
N SER A 27 -27.86 6.61 22.51
CA SER A 27 -28.96 5.74 22.04
C SER A 27 -29.64 6.29 20.77
N SER A 28 -29.79 7.59 20.65
CA SER A 28 -30.38 8.23 19.46
C SER A 28 -29.50 8.12 18.23
N PHE A 29 -28.18 8.21 18.40
CA PHE A 29 -27.20 8.03 17.33
C PHE A 29 -27.21 6.58 16.80
N TYR A 30 -27.10 5.59 17.68
CA TYR A 30 -27.17 4.18 17.30
C TYR A 30 -28.52 3.80 16.66
N ARG A 31 -29.62 4.39 17.11
CA ARG A 31 -30.93 4.17 16.50
C ARG A 31 -30.96 4.67 15.05
N ARG A 32 -30.41 5.85 14.78
CA ARG A 32 -30.30 6.39 13.41
C ARG A 32 -29.44 5.52 12.52
N ILE A 33 -28.29 5.02 13.02
CA ILE A 33 -27.46 4.06 12.27
C ILE A 33 -28.27 2.83 11.91
N SER A 34 -28.95 2.21 12.87
CA SER A 34 -29.73 1.00 12.62
C SER A 34 -30.92 1.23 11.66
N GLN A 35 -31.53 2.42 11.68
CA GLN A 35 -32.56 2.78 10.69
C GLN A 35 -31.98 2.93 9.28
N SER A 36 -30.83 3.60 9.16
CA SER A 36 -30.14 3.75 7.86
C SER A 36 -29.67 2.41 7.30
N GLN A 37 -29.16 1.52 8.14
CA GLN A 37 -28.79 0.16 7.72
C GLN A 37 -29.99 -0.63 7.21
N ARG A 38 -31.13 -0.56 7.91
CA ARG A 38 -32.35 -1.24 7.43
C ARG A 38 -32.84 -0.69 6.09
N LEU A 39 -32.84 0.62 5.93
CA LEU A 39 -33.19 1.26 4.66
C LEU A 39 -32.24 0.82 3.53
N PHE A 40 -30.94 0.84 3.79
CA PHE A 40 -29.94 0.39 2.82
C PHE A 40 -30.21 -1.06 2.39
N ASN A 41 -30.39 -1.98 3.36
CA ASN A 41 -30.66 -3.38 3.06
C ASN A 41 -31.98 -3.58 2.29
N GLN A 42 -33.01 -2.82 2.59
CA GLN A 42 -34.28 -2.87 1.85
C GLN A 42 -34.09 -2.46 0.38
N ILE A 43 -33.41 -1.34 0.15
CA ILE A 43 -33.14 -0.84 -1.20
C ILE A 43 -32.24 -1.81 -1.97
N TYR A 44 -31.18 -2.30 -1.33
CA TYR A 44 -30.27 -3.28 -1.90
C TYR A 44 -31.01 -4.54 -2.36
N ASN A 45 -31.82 -5.15 -1.48
CA ASN A 45 -32.61 -6.32 -1.82
C ASN A 45 -33.65 -6.03 -2.89
N GLN A 46 -34.29 -4.84 -2.88
CA GLN A 46 -35.25 -4.45 -3.90
C GLN A 46 -34.60 -4.35 -5.28
N ILE A 47 -33.39 -3.78 -5.37
CA ILE A 47 -32.65 -3.69 -6.65
C ILE A 47 -32.41 -5.11 -7.20
N PHE A 48 -31.86 -6.01 -6.39
CA PHE A 48 -31.59 -7.38 -6.85
C PHE A 48 -32.84 -8.20 -7.20
N SER A 49 -33.99 -7.86 -6.62
CA SER A 49 -35.24 -8.58 -6.88
C SER A 49 -36.05 -8.02 -8.06
N THR A 50 -35.83 -6.75 -8.44
CA THR A 50 -36.73 -6.07 -9.41
C THR A 50 -36.02 -5.44 -10.59
N TYR A 51 -34.67 -5.33 -10.58
CA TYR A 51 -33.95 -4.76 -11.69
C TYR A 51 -34.04 -5.66 -12.95
N LEU A 52 -34.13 -5.04 -14.12
CA LEU A 52 -34.40 -5.72 -15.38
C LEU A 52 -33.31 -6.73 -15.78
N HIS A 53 -32.04 -6.40 -15.49
CA HIS A 53 -30.89 -7.24 -15.83
C HIS A 53 -30.31 -7.90 -14.58
N GLU A 54 -29.76 -9.11 -14.77
CA GLU A 54 -29.01 -9.77 -13.70
C GLU A 54 -27.77 -8.94 -13.35
N LEU A 55 -27.60 -8.66 -12.06
CA LEU A 55 -26.46 -7.89 -11.52
C LEU A 55 -25.51 -8.85 -10.81
N ASN A 56 -24.22 -8.64 -11.01
CA ASN A 56 -23.20 -9.31 -10.21
C ASN A 56 -23.18 -8.68 -8.80
N PRO A 57 -23.50 -9.44 -7.71
CA PRO A 57 -23.59 -8.90 -6.36
C PRO A 57 -22.24 -8.34 -5.86
N GLU A 58 -21.13 -8.98 -6.23
CA GLU A 58 -19.79 -8.57 -5.77
C GLU A 58 -19.37 -7.24 -6.39
N GLU A 59 -19.51 -7.11 -7.70
CA GLU A 59 -19.20 -5.86 -8.42
C GLU A 59 -20.10 -4.72 -7.98
N PHE A 60 -21.41 -4.97 -7.82
CA PHE A 60 -22.37 -3.99 -7.36
C PHE A 60 -22.05 -3.52 -5.93
N THR A 61 -21.70 -4.45 -5.03
CA THR A 61 -21.29 -4.13 -3.66
C THR A 61 -20.02 -3.30 -3.63
N LYS A 62 -19.01 -3.68 -4.42
CA LYS A 62 -17.75 -2.93 -4.56
C LYS A 62 -18.00 -1.50 -5.05
N ALA A 63 -18.80 -1.34 -6.11
CA ALA A 63 -19.16 -0.02 -6.63
C ALA A 63 -19.89 0.84 -5.60
N THR A 64 -20.81 0.24 -4.84
CA THR A 64 -21.55 0.92 -3.76
C THR A 64 -20.63 1.39 -2.64
N ILE A 65 -19.72 0.51 -2.15
CA ILE A 65 -18.77 0.87 -1.11
C ILE A 65 -17.84 2.00 -1.58
N ASN A 66 -17.34 1.91 -2.82
CA ASN A 66 -16.50 2.96 -3.40
C ASN A 66 -17.23 4.30 -3.48
N SER A 67 -18.51 4.30 -3.84
CA SER A 67 -19.34 5.52 -3.83
C SER A 67 -19.51 6.10 -2.42
N ILE A 68 -19.64 5.26 -1.40
CA ILE A 68 -19.74 5.70 0.00
C ILE A 68 -18.42 6.31 0.45
N THR A 69 -17.29 5.64 0.22
CA THR A 69 -15.97 6.11 0.67
C THR A 69 -15.53 7.37 -0.06
N ALA A 70 -15.83 7.52 -1.35
CA ALA A 70 -15.53 8.72 -2.12
C ALA A 70 -16.17 10.02 -1.57
N ASN A 71 -17.23 9.89 -0.77
CA ASN A 71 -17.88 11.04 -0.11
C ASN A 71 -17.25 11.41 1.24
N LEU A 72 -16.24 10.69 1.72
CA LEU A 72 -15.59 10.96 3.01
C LEU A 72 -14.39 11.91 2.81
N ASP A 73 -13.32 11.41 2.27
CA ASP A 73 -12.10 12.17 1.98
C ASP A 73 -11.29 11.45 0.87
N PRO A 74 -10.26 12.12 0.27
CA PRO A 74 -9.48 11.53 -0.83
C PRO A 74 -8.62 10.33 -0.42
N TYR A 75 -8.40 10.11 0.88
CA TYR A 75 -7.51 9.07 1.40
C TYR A 75 -8.26 7.85 1.91
N THR A 76 -9.57 7.99 2.15
CA THR A 76 -10.41 6.88 2.59
C THR A 76 -10.85 6.06 1.38
N SER A 77 -10.33 4.85 1.26
CA SER A 77 -10.69 3.91 0.20
C SER A 77 -10.99 2.53 0.77
N TYR A 78 -11.86 1.80 0.10
CA TYR A 78 -12.07 0.38 0.35
C TYR A 78 -11.14 -0.41 -0.57
N MET A 79 -10.30 -1.24 0.02
CA MET A 79 -9.36 -2.08 -0.73
C MET A 79 -9.88 -3.51 -0.76
N VAL A 80 -10.02 -4.06 -1.95
CA VAL A 80 -10.22 -5.50 -2.13
C VAL A 80 -8.90 -6.25 -1.90
N GLU A 81 -8.97 -7.57 -1.80
CA GLU A 81 -7.83 -8.41 -1.43
C GLU A 81 -6.60 -8.18 -2.32
N GLU A 82 -6.79 -7.99 -3.64
CA GLU A 82 -5.71 -7.67 -4.58
C GLU A 82 -5.07 -6.30 -4.32
N GLU A 83 -5.86 -5.27 -4.06
CA GLU A 83 -5.35 -3.94 -3.72
C GLU A 83 -4.65 -3.93 -2.36
N GLN A 84 -5.17 -4.69 -1.39
CA GLN A 84 -4.53 -4.91 -0.09
C GLN A 84 -3.20 -5.66 -0.26
N HIS A 85 -3.12 -6.61 -1.19
CA HIS A 85 -1.87 -7.28 -1.53
C HIS A 85 -0.84 -6.31 -2.10
N GLN A 86 -1.24 -5.41 -3.01
CA GLN A 86 -0.40 -4.34 -3.55
C GLN A 86 0.13 -3.41 -2.43
N MET A 87 -0.75 -2.98 -1.53
CA MET A 87 -0.36 -2.17 -0.37
C MET A 87 0.62 -2.90 0.56
N ASN A 88 0.42 -4.21 0.75
CA ASN A 88 1.35 -5.05 1.50
C ASN A 88 2.74 -5.14 0.82
N ILE A 89 2.80 -5.17 -0.52
CA ILE A 89 4.06 -5.12 -1.27
C ILE A 89 4.78 -3.81 -1.00
N LEU A 90 4.07 -2.68 -1.11
CA LEU A 90 4.63 -1.36 -0.85
C LEU A 90 5.18 -1.25 0.58
N SER A 91 4.46 -1.77 1.57
CA SER A 91 4.86 -1.70 2.98
C SER A 91 5.98 -2.67 3.35
N LYS A 92 5.98 -3.88 2.79
CA LYS A 92 7.00 -4.92 3.07
C LYS A 92 8.31 -4.72 2.29
N GLY A 93 8.29 -3.92 1.22
CA GLY A 93 9.45 -3.74 0.33
C GLY A 93 9.84 -5.00 -0.44
N LYS A 94 8.93 -5.97 -0.55
CA LYS A 94 9.11 -7.21 -1.31
C LYS A 94 7.79 -7.79 -1.76
N TYR A 95 7.82 -8.54 -2.87
CA TYR A 95 6.65 -9.28 -3.38
C TYR A 95 7.06 -10.63 -3.97
N GLY A 96 6.12 -11.55 -4.04
CA GLY A 96 6.33 -12.80 -4.75
C GLY A 96 6.21 -12.61 -6.26
N GLY A 97 7.22 -13.01 -7.00
CA GLY A 97 7.28 -12.83 -8.44
C GLY A 97 8.53 -13.46 -9.06
N VAL A 98 8.77 -13.14 -10.31
CA VAL A 98 9.91 -13.70 -11.07
C VAL A 98 11.06 -12.71 -11.28
N GLY A 99 10.93 -11.46 -10.85
CA GLY A 99 11.98 -10.45 -10.93
C GLY A 99 12.21 -9.94 -12.34
N ILE A 100 11.20 -9.30 -12.94
CA ILE A 100 11.29 -8.69 -14.27
C ILE A 100 10.80 -7.24 -14.19
N GLN A 101 11.56 -6.31 -14.75
CA GLN A 101 11.11 -4.97 -15.07
C GLN A 101 10.42 -4.99 -16.41
N LEU A 102 9.18 -4.52 -16.46
CA LEU A 102 8.33 -4.59 -17.64
C LEU A 102 7.98 -3.20 -18.15
N SER A 103 7.84 -3.07 -19.45
CA SER A 103 7.24 -1.92 -20.14
C SER A 103 6.08 -2.39 -21.01
N TYR A 104 5.13 -1.49 -21.25
CA TYR A 104 4.03 -1.74 -22.18
C TYR A 104 4.10 -0.72 -23.30
N ARG A 105 4.40 -1.17 -24.50
CA ARG A 105 4.52 -0.32 -25.68
C ARG A 105 3.91 -1.05 -26.89
N ASN A 106 3.14 -0.33 -27.70
CA ASN A 106 2.52 -0.88 -28.92
C ASN A 106 1.74 -2.17 -28.67
N GLN A 107 0.96 -2.21 -27.58
CA GLN A 107 0.19 -3.39 -27.12
C GLN A 107 1.04 -4.63 -26.83
N GLN A 108 2.33 -4.46 -26.59
CA GLN A 108 3.25 -5.53 -26.24
C GLN A 108 3.83 -5.30 -24.84
N MET A 109 3.95 -6.38 -24.09
CA MET A 109 4.65 -6.39 -22.80
C MET A 109 6.10 -6.80 -23.04
N ILE A 110 7.01 -5.85 -22.82
CA ILE A 110 8.44 -6.02 -23.15
C ILE A 110 9.23 -6.07 -21.85
N VAL A 111 10.16 -7.01 -21.77
CA VAL A 111 11.16 -7.10 -20.70
C VAL A 111 12.17 -5.97 -20.88
N ILE A 112 12.20 -5.00 -19.93
CA ILE A 112 13.26 -3.98 -19.89
C ILE A 112 14.54 -4.61 -19.38
N ALA A 113 14.48 -5.30 -18.24
CA ALA A 113 15.58 -6.03 -17.65
C ALA A 113 15.06 -7.09 -16.68
N PRO A 114 15.67 -8.29 -16.62
CA PRO A 114 15.52 -9.16 -15.47
C PRO A 114 16.28 -8.56 -14.28
N MET A 115 15.76 -8.78 -13.07
CA MET A 115 16.39 -8.30 -11.82
C MET A 115 17.49 -9.28 -11.40
N ASP A 116 18.60 -8.73 -10.91
CA ASP A 116 19.76 -9.50 -10.47
C ASP A 116 19.40 -10.53 -9.40
N GLY A 117 19.83 -11.76 -9.62
CA GLY A 117 19.56 -12.90 -8.74
C GLY A 117 18.08 -13.36 -8.73
N GLY A 118 17.25 -12.80 -9.60
CA GLY A 118 15.85 -13.20 -9.73
C GLY A 118 15.64 -14.46 -10.55
N PRO A 119 14.48 -15.15 -10.39
CA PRO A 119 14.17 -16.36 -11.16
C PRO A 119 14.24 -16.18 -12.67
N ALA A 120 13.80 -15.02 -13.18
CA ALA A 120 13.82 -14.71 -14.61
C ALA A 120 15.25 -14.63 -15.17
N GLN A 121 16.15 -13.96 -14.45
CA GLN A 121 17.56 -13.88 -14.84
C GLN A 121 18.21 -15.27 -14.84
N THR A 122 17.97 -16.03 -13.78
CA THR A 122 18.50 -17.40 -13.65
C THR A 122 18.01 -18.32 -14.76
N ALA A 123 16.78 -18.14 -15.23
CA ALA A 123 16.21 -18.91 -16.33
C ALA A 123 16.68 -18.44 -17.71
N GLY A 124 17.38 -17.30 -17.81
CA GLY A 124 17.89 -16.79 -19.08
C GLY A 124 16.93 -15.90 -19.86
N ILE A 125 15.96 -15.27 -19.20
CA ILE A 125 15.15 -14.20 -19.78
C ILE A 125 16.03 -12.98 -19.98
N LEU A 126 15.89 -12.30 -21.13
CA LEU A 126 16.76 -11.21 -21.56
C LEU A 126 15.97 -9.90 -21.75
N SER A 127 16.70 -8.78 -21.72
CA SER A 127 16.15 -7.48 -22.12
C SER A 127 15.73 -7.53 -23.59
N GLY A 128 14.56 -6.96 -23.91
CA GLY A 128 13.99 -6.99 -25.25
C GLY A 128 13.06 -8.18 -25.52
N ASP A 129 13.02 -9.18 -24.66
CA ASP A 129 12.05 -10.28 -24.77
C ASP A 129 10.61 -9.75 -24.68
N ILE A 130 9.72 -10.28 -25.51
CA ILE A 130 8.30 -9.92 -25.54
C ILE A 130 7.49 -11.04 -24.90
N ILE A 131 6.74 -10.76 -23.87
CA ILE A 131 5.87 -11.74 -23.21
C ILE A 131 4.56 -11.87 -24.01
N LEU A 132 4.34 -13.05 -24.59
CA LEU A 132 3.13 -13.35 -25.35
C LEU A 132 2.03 -13.92 -24.48
N LYS A 133 2.39 -14.79 -23.50
CA LYS A 133 1.45 -15.42 -22.57
C LYS A 133 2.01 -15.45 -21.16
N VAL A 134 1.08 -15.45 -20.21
CA VAL A 134 1.32 -15.80 -18.81
C VAL A 134 0.40 -16.98 -18.50
N ASP A 135 1.00 -18.12 -18.22
CA ASP A 135 0.31 -19.42 -18.23
C ASP A 135 -0.43 -19.61 -19.55
N ASP A 136 -1.72 -19.95 -19.53
CA ASP A 136 -2.52 -20.16 -20.75
C ASP A 136 -3.12 -18.86 -21.32
N ALA A 137 -2.95 -17.72 -20.64
CA ALA A 137 -3.62 -16.48 -21.01
C ALA A 137 -2.75 -15.57 -21.88
N PHE A 138 -3.28 -15.12 -23.03
CA PHE A 138 -2.57 -14.19 -23.91
C PHE A 138 -2.52 -12.79 -23.31
N VAL A 139 -1.32 -12.19 -23.28
CA VAL A 139 -1.09 -10.82 -22.79
C VAL A 139 -1.87 -9.77 -23.60
N LYS A 140 -2.05 -9.99 -24.90
CA LYS A 140 -2.81 -9.07 -25.78
C LYS A 140 -4.28 -8.90 -25.37
N ASP A 141 -4.84 -9.87 -24.63
CA ASP A 141 -6.25 -9.90 -24.20
C ASP A 141 -6.42 -9.35 -22.76
N MET A 142 -5.35 -8.82 -22.16
CA MET A 142 -5.31 -8.32 -20.80
C MET A 142 -4.82 -6.88 -20.75
N THR A 143 -5.15 -6.17 -19.65
CA THR A 143 -4.45 -4.92 -19.33
C THR A 143 -3.04 -5.20 -18.83
N PHE A 144 -2.17 -4.18 -18.88
CA PHE A 144 -0.82 -4.30 -18.30
C PHE A 144 -0.85 -4.73 -16.83
N ASN A 145 -1.77 -4.17 -16.05
CA ASN A 145 -1.89 -4.47 -14.63
C ASN A 145 -2.34 -5.92 -14.38
N ASP A 146 -3.28 -6.44 -15.17
CA ASP A 146 -3.75 -7.82 -15.04
C ASP A 146 -2.64 -8.82 -15.40
N ALA A 147 -1.91 -8.57 -16.47
CA ALA A 147 -0.78 -9.41 -16.86
C ALA A 147 0.35 -9.36 -15.81
N ALA A 148 0.68 -8.17 -15.30
CA ALA A 148 1.66 -8.02 -14.24
C ALA A 148 1.20 -8.69 -12.92
N ALA A 149 -0.10 -8.64 -12.61
CA ALA A 149 -0.67 -9.32 -11.44
C ALA A 149 -0.56 -10.85 -11.57
N LYS A 150 -0.79 -11.42 -12.78
CA LYS A 150 -0.61 -12.86 -13.05
C LYS A 150 0.85 -13.31 -12.96
N ILE A 151 1.80 -12.47 -13.37
CA ILE A 151 3.25 -12.75 -13.22
C ILE A 151 3.66 -12.77 -11.74
N ARG A 152 3.06 -11.89 -10.92
CA ARG A 152 3.19 -11.93 -9.47
C ARG A 152 2.38 -13.10 -8.90
N GLY A 153 2.63 -13.43 -7.63
CA GLY A 153 1.87 -14.46 -6.93
C GLY A 153 2.59 -14.93 -5.68
N LEU A 154 2.10 -16.02 -5.10
CA LEU A 154 2.68 -16.56 -3.89
C LEU A 154 4.09 -17.09 -4.14
N LYS A 155 5.03 -16.78 -3.23
CA LYS A 155 6.38 -17.36 -3.24
C LYS A 155 6.28 -18.88 -3.29
N GLY A 156 7.08 -19.50 -4.17
CA GLY A 156 7.12 -20.94 -4.37
C GLY A 156 6.12 -21.48 -5.39
N SER A 157 5.15 -20.67 -5.85
CA SER A 157 4.24 -21.07 -6.92
C SER A 157 4.92 -20.97 -8.29
N GLU A 158 4.49 -21.80 -9.23
CA GLU A 158 4.97 -21.80 -10.62
C GLU A 158 4.20 -20.80 -11.48
N VAL A 159 4.88 -20.24 -12.48
CA VAL A 159 4.30 -19.49 -13.59
C VAL A 159 5.05 -19.81 -14.87
N VAL A 160 4.35 -19.93 -15.97
CA VAL A 160 4.93 -20.14 -17.30
C VAL A 160 4.83 -18.83 -18.09
N LEU A 161 5.98 -18.35 -18.59
CA LEU A 161 6.01 -17.21 -19.50
C LEU A 161 6.37 -17.69 -20.91
N THR A 162 5.45 -17.51 -21.87
CA THR A 162 5.75 -17.73 -23.29
C THR A 162 6.31 -16.42 -23.84
N ILE A 163 7.53 -16.47 -24.33
CA ILE A 163 8.31 -15.31 -24.75
C ILE A 163 8.65 -15.42 -26.23
N LYS A 164 8.52 -14.29 -26.94
CA LYS A 164 9.08 -14.09 -28.27
C LYS A 164 10.38 -13.31 -28.14
N ARG A 165 11.47 -13.91 -28.63
CA ARG A 165 12.80 -13.30 -28.66
C ARG A 165 13.19 -12.91 -30.08
N TYR A 166 13.84 -11.75 -30.23
CA TYR A 166 14.39 -11.36 -31.54
C TYR A 166 15.46 -12.33 -31.97
N GLY A 167 15.36 -12.81 -33.24
CA GLY A 167 16.29 -13.79 -33.80
C GLY A 167 15.91 -15.26 -33.55
N GLU A 168 14.82 -15.52 -32.81
CA GLU A 168 14.27 -16.87 -32.66
C GLU A 168 12.96 -16.98 -33.47
N ASP A 169 12.80 -18.09 -34.20
CA ASP A 169 11.63 -18.31 -35.04
C ASP A 169 10.39 -18.68 -34.22
N ASP A 170 10.59 -19.51 -33.20
CA ASP A 170 9.51 -20.02 -32.34
C ASP A 170 9.50 -19.35 -30.96
N PRO A 171 8.31 -19.17 -30.33
CA PRO A 171 8.22 -18.74 -28.96
C PRO A 171 8.84 -19.74 -27.98
N ILE A 172 9.44 -19.24 -26.91
CA ILE A 172 10.13 -20.02 -25.87
C ILE A 172 9.30 -19.98 -24.59
N ASP A 173 9.03 -21.15 -24.01
CA ASP A 173 8.35 -21.27 -22.73
C ASP A 173 9.36 -21.34 -21.57
N TYR A 174 9.23 -20.41 -20.62
CA TYR A 174 10.02 -20.37 -19.39
C TYR A 174 9.14 -20.75 -18.20
N LYS A 175 9.43 -21.89 -17.57
CA LYS A 175 8.82 -22.31 -16.30
C LYS A 175 9.61 -21.70 -15.16
N LEU A 176 8.95 -20.84 -14.38
CA LEU A 176 9.59 -20.05 -13.34
C LEU A 176 8.92 -20.31 -11.99
N ILE A 177 9.73 -20.41 -10.95
CA ILE A 177 9.23 -20.47 -9.57
C ILE A 177 9.31 -19.08 -8.96
N ARG A 178 8.17 -18.54 -8.52
CA ARG A 178 8.12 -17.22 -7.90
C ARG A 178 8.94 -17.19 -6.60
N SER A 179 9.71 -16.15 -6.43
CA SER A 179 10.52 -15.91 -5.23
C SER A 179 10.18 -14.57 -4.59
N ASP A 180 10.73 -14.29 -3.39
CA ASP A 180 10.67 -12.96 -2.79
C ASP A 180 11.54 -11.99 -3.61
N ILE A 181 10.91 -11.12 -4.37
CA ILE A 181 11.58 -10.06 -5.12
C ILE A 181 11.69 -8.83 -4.24
N LYS A 182 12.91 -8.48 -3.85
CA LYS A 182 13.18 -7.27 -3.06
C LYS A 182 13.08 -6.04 -3.97
N VAL A 183 12.37 -5.06 -3.52
CA VAL A 183 12.28 -3.77 -4.19
C VAL A 183 13.07 -2.77 -3.38
N LYS A 184 14.12 -2.22 -3.95
CA LYS A 184 14.95 -1.21 -3.29
C LYS A 184 14.15 0.07 -3.07
N ASP A 185 14.25 0.60 -1.88
CA ASP A 185 13.69 1.91 -1.53
C ASP A 185 14.64 3.03 -1.99
N ILE A 186 15.94 2.79 -1.86
CA ILE A 186 17.01 3.67 -2.36
C ILE A 186 17.44 3.17 -3.74
N THR A 187 17.20 3.98 -4.76
CA THR A 187 17.56 3.67 -6.16
C THR A 187 18.93 4.17 -6.55
N TYR A 188 19.45 5.14 -5.80
CA TYR A 188 20.80 5.64 -5.98
C TYR A 188 21.33 6.20 -4.65
N SER A 189 22.59 5.94 -4.35
CA SER A 189 23.37 6.62 -3.30
C SER A 189 24.83 6.76 -3.75
N GLY A 190 25.46 7.90 -3.46
CA GLY A 190 26.86 8.16 -3.81
C GLY A 190 27.27 9.61 -3.65
N MET A 191 28.56 9.89 -3.83
CA MET A 191 29.08 11.24 -3.82
C MET A 191 28.77 11.94 -5.15
N VAL A 192 28.29 13.19 -5.09
CA VAL A 192 28.06 14.06 -6.27
C VAL A 192 29.07 15.23 -6.33
N SER A 193 29.79 15.45 -5.24
CA SER A 193 30.96 16.34 -5.16
C SER A 193 31.95 15.74 -4.14
N PRO A 194 33.17 16.30 -3.98
CA PRO A 194 34.11 15.82 -2.96
C PRO A 194 33.57 15.86 -1.54
N THR A 195 32.54 16.64 -1.25
CA THR A 195 32.00 16.82 0.11
C THR A 195 30.50 16.57 0.20
N THR A 196 29.80 16.38 -0.91
CA THR A 196 28.33 16.27 -0.94
C THR A 196 27.90 14.88 -1.39
N GLY A 197 27.18 14.18 -0.52
CA GLY A 197 26.50 12.92 -0.82
C GLY A 197 25.10 13.16 -1.39
N TYR A 198 24.60 12.17 -2.13
CA TYR A 198 23.25 12.18 -2.68
C TYR A 198 22.61 10.82 -2.50
N ILE A 199 21.37 10.83 -2.03
CA ILE A 199 20.54 9.63 -1.84
C ILE A 199 19.20 9.86 -2.52
N ARG A 200 18.80 9.01 -3.47
CA ARG A 200 17.46 9.01 -4.06
C ARG A 200 16.59 7.95 -3.41
N LEU A 201 15.60 8.39 -2.65
CA LEU A 201 14.66 7.56 -1.92
C LEU A 201 13.28 7.59 -2.61
N ASN A 202 12.86 6.48 -3.19
CA ASN A 202 11.63 6.41 -4.01
C ASN A 202 10.38 6.03 -3.19
N ARG A 203 10.54 5.44 -2.00
CA ARG A 203 9.42 5.07 -1.12
C ARG A 203 9.89 4.87 0.31
N PHE A 204 8.90 4.74 1.21
CA PHE A 204 9.14 4.36 2.61
C PHE A 204 8.54 2.99 2.91
N SER A 205 9.37 1.94 2.97
CA SER A 205 8.98 0.58 3.35
C SER A 205 9.66 0.14 4.65
N ARG A 206 9.47 -1.13 5.03
CA ARG A 206 10.19 -1.70 6.18
C ARG A 206 11.70 -1.79 5.98
N ASN A 207 12.17 -1.76 4.74
CA ASN A 207 13.58 -1.85 4.42
C ASN A 207 14.28 -0.48 4.46
N THR A 208 13.54 0.63 4.39
CA THR A 208 14.09 2.00 4.28
C THR A 208 15.13 2.28 5.36
N THR A 209 14.82 1.95 6.63
CA THR A 209 15.76 2.21 7.73
C THR A 209 17.10 1.51 7.54
N SER A 210 17.08 0.26 7.08
CA SER A 210 18.30 -0.50 6.81
C SER A 210 19.06 0.02 5.58
N GLU A 211 18.33 0.35 4.51
CA GLU A 211 18.95 0.85 3.28
C GLU A 211 19.54 2.26 3.47
N ILE A 212 18.87 3.13 4.25
CA ILE A 212 19.37 4.48 4.52
C ILE A 212 20.63 4.45 5.41
N ASN A 213 20.65 3.55 6.41
CA ASN A 213 21.85 3.35 7.23
C ASN A 213 23.05 2.94 6.37
N GLN A 214 22.87 1.94 5.50
CA GLN A 214 23.93 1.49 4.60
C GLN A 214 24.39 2.63 3.66
N ALA A 215 23.45 3.43 3.15
CA ALA A 215 23.79 4.56 2.31
C ALA A 215 24.59 5.64 3.09
N PHE A 216 24.21 5.94 4.33
CA PHE A 216 24.96 6.88 5.18
C PHE A 216 26.33 6.35 5.54
N GLU A 217 26.48 5.06 5.89
CA GLU A 217 27.79 4.46 6.19
C GLU A 217 28.76 4.66 5.00
N VAL A 218 28.32 4.35 3.76
CA VAL A 218 29.14 4.55 2.57
C VAL A 218 29.51 6.02 2.35
N LEU A 219 28.61 6.97 2.61
CA LEU A 219 28.88 8.39 2.45
C LEU A 219 29.84 8.93 3.54
N ILE A 220 29.69 8.46 4.78
CA ILE A 220 30.57 8.82 5.91
C ILE A 220 31.99 8.32 5.67
N ASP A 221 32.16 7.10 5.16
CA ASP A 221 33.46 6.54 4.79
C ASP A 221 34.16 7.35 3.69
N ASN A 222 33.41 8.15 2.93
CA ASN A 222 33.94 9.06 1.92
C ASN A 222 34.03 10.55 2.40
N ASP A 223 34.09 10.79 3.72
CA ASP A 223 34.26 12.11 4.32
C ASP A 223 33.17 13.13 3.93
N VAL A 224 31.92 12.68 3.71
CA VAL A 224 30.78 13.55 3.38
C VAL A 224 30.60 14.66 4.43
N LYS A 225 30.29 15.87 3.98
CA LYS A 225 29.95 17.02 4.86
C LYS A 225 28.47 17.39 4.76
N GLU A 226 27.85 17.13 3.63
CA GLU A 226 26.46 17.45 3.31
C GLU A 226 25.80 16.30 2.58
N VAL A 227 24.51 16.07 2.82
CA VAL A 227 23.75 15.03 2.13
C VAL A 227 22.47 15.62 1.55
N ILE A 228 22.25 15.38 0.26
CA ILE A 228 21.01 15.68 -0.43
C ILE A 228 20.15 14.41 -0.43
N ILE A 229 18.97 14.47 0.17
CA ILE A 229 17.97 13.41 0.10
C ILE A 229 16.91 13.80 -0.91
N ASP A 230 16.90 13.13 -2.06
CA ASP A 230 15.94 13.37 -3.14
C ASP A 230 14.67 12.51 -2.94
N LEU A 231 13.56 13.20 -2.67
CA LEU A 231 12.24 12.61 -2.50
C LEU A 231 11.31 12.89 -3.70
N ARG A 232 11.85 13.34 -4.82
CA ARG A 232 11.04 13.56 -6.03
C ARG A 232 10.48 12.23 -6.53
N ASP A 233 9.18 12.22 -6.85
CA ASP A 233 8.41 11.03 -7.24
C ASP A 233 8.26 9.99 -6.10
N ASN A 234 8.57 10.36 -4.85
CA ASN A 234 8.32 9.51 -3.69
C ASN A 234 6.84 9.62 -3.30
N GLY A 235 6.08 8.56 -3.51
CA GLY A 235 4.66 8.48 -3.15
C GLY A 235 4.39 8.29 -1.65
N GLY A 236 5.43 8.35 -0.79
CA GLY A 236 5.31 8.11 0.65
C GLY A 236 5.51 6.65 1.04
N GLY A 237 4.74 6.17 2.03
CA GLY A 237 4.81 4.81 2.54
C GLY A 237 4.61 4.73 4.06
N LEU A 238 5.39 3.92 4.75
CA LEU A 238 5.27 3.72 6.19
C LEU A 238 5.73 4.95 6.98
N LEU A 239 4.81 5.53 7.75
CA LEU A 239 5.11 6.65 8.65
C LEU A 239 6.27 6.34 9.60
N THR A 240 6.31 5.12 10.15
CA THR A 240 7.39 4.69 11.05
C THR A 240 8.75 4.66 10.37
N ALA A 241 8.82 4.33 9.08
CA ALA A 241 10.07 4.35 8.33
C ALA A 241 10.57 5.79 8.11
N ALA A 242 9.66 6.72 7.80
CA ALA A 242 9.99 8.14 7.68
C ALA A 242 10.44 8.72 9.02
N VAL A 243 9.75 8.39 10.11
CA VAL A 243 10.15 8.80 11.47
C VAL A 243 11.55 8.28 11.82
N ASN A 244 11.80 6.99 11.60
CA ASN A 244 13.11 6.39 11.87
C ASN A 244 14.25 7.07 11.08
N MET A 245 13.98 7.43 9.82
CA MET A 245 14.96 8.15 9.01
C MET A 245 15.25 9.55 9.57
N ILE A 246 14.22 10.29 9.97
CA ILE A 246 14.40 11.64 10.53
C ILE A 246 15.06 11.60 11.91
N ASP A 247 14.73 10.60 12.75
CA ASP A 247 15.33 10.41 14.07
C ASP A 247 16.87 10.23 14.03
N MET A 248 17.41 9.78 12.88
CA MET A 248 18.86 9.70 12.65
C MET A 248 19.51 11.07 12.39
N LEU A 249 18.72 12.06 11.98
CA LEU A 249 19.21 13.35 11.47
C LEU A 249 19.01 14.50 12.46
N ILE A 250 18.18 14.30 13.49
CA ILE A 250 17.84 15.34 14.47
C ILE A 250 18.26 14.94 15.88
N GLU A 251 18.33 15.92 16.77
CA GLU A 251 18.62 15.68 18.17
C GLU A 251 17.48 14.94 18.88
N LYS A 252 17.83 14.05 19.80
CA LYS A 252 16.87 13.27 20.56
C LYS A 252 15.92 14.15 21.37
N GLY A 253 14.65 13.76 21.40
CA GLY A 253 13.61 14.41 22.19
C GLY A 253 12.84 15.49 21.45
N GLN A 254 13.14 15.74 20.17
CA GLN A 254 12.34 16.60 19.31
C GLN A 254 11.15 15.81 18.74
N THR A 255 10.00 16.46 18.64
CA THR A 255 8.82 15.86 17.98
C THR A 255 8.95 15.97 16.48
N ILE A 256 8.99 14.85 15.78
CA ILE A 256 9.05 14.76 14.33
C ILE A 256 7.67 14.96 13.73
N VAL A 257 6.68 14.21 14.24
CA VAL A 257 5.30 14.24 13.75
C VAL A 257 4.35 13.78 14.86
N SER A 258 3.12 14.26 14.82
CA SER A 258 2.05 13.75 15.66
C SER A 258 0.84 13.34 14.81
N THR A 259 0.16 12.27 15.22
CA THR A 259 -1.11 11.87 14.67
C THR A 259 -2.23 12.20 15.66
N LYS A 260 -3.39 12.61 15.16
CA LYS A 260 -4.56 12.93 15.97
C LYS A 260 -5.80 12.33 15.32
N GLY A 261 -6.57 11.60 16.08
CA GLY A 261 -7.77 10.95 15.59
C GLY A 261 -8.88 10.90 16.62
N ARG A 262 -10.02 10.38 16.24
CA ARG A 262 -11.21 10.24 17.10
C ARG A 262 -10.99 9.21 18.23
N MET A 263 -10.25 8.13 17.92
CA MET A 263 -9.90 7.12 18.92
C MET A 263 -8.64 7.54 19.66
N LYS A 264 -8.56 7.24 20.96
CA LYS A 264 -7.42 7.62 21.80
C LYS A 264 -6.10 7.02 21.30
N GLU A 265 -6.17 5.80 20.78
CA GLU A 265 -5.03 5.06 20.22
C GLU A 265 -4.45 5.69 18.95
N SER A 266 -5.25 6.53 18.28
CA SER A 266 -4.82 7.28 17.09
C SER A 266 -3.98 8.51 17.43
N ASN A 267 -3.96 8.93 18.70
CA ASN A 267 -3.19 10.09 19.16
C ASN A 267 -1.81 9.62 19.54
N ARG A 268 -0.84 9.85 18.67
CA ARG A 268 0.57 9.47 18.87
C ARG A 268 1.47 10.66 18.59
N SER A 269 2.60 10.72 19.26
CA SER A 269 3.71 11.64 18.98
C SER A 269 4.97 10.81 18.76
N PHE A 270 5.71 11.17 17.76
CA PHE A 270 6.97 10.53 17.40
C PHE A 270 8.09 11.54 17.43
#